data_13c0f7a8f580f917806fef9a32eb249f
#
_entry.id   13c0f7a8f580f917806fef9a32eb249f
#
_cell.length_a   1.000
_cell.length_b   1.000
_cell.length_c   1.000
_cell.angle_alpha   90.00
_cell.angle_beta   90.00
_cell.angle_gamma   90.00
#
_symmetry.space_group_name_H-M   'P 1'
#
loop_
_entity.id
_entity.type
_entity.pdbx_description
1 polymer ?
#
loop_
_entity_poly.entity_id
_entity_poly.type
_entity_poly.pdbx_seq_one_letter_code
_entity_poly.pdbx_strand_id
1 'polypeptide(L)'
;MATAREFVTLAMKEAGVIGVGQTPLAEDINDCFTLLTRMLNFWQKKRWLIPNLIDVSANGNNAISNLIGPGQYYNSLRPDKIQAAYFKQRTGGSDQVSYFLTPIWSYEDYIRIGLKTLNSWPQFYFYDGAFPYGNVFIWPIPNEQYELHLLVKGPVGFKVVILGTAIEAAGAGYTNGFYPGIALTNISGTGGGATVDITVAGGIITSAALNGGGTGYKINDKLTVNNALIGGTGTGFILKVTNVTSSLDAEFNMPEDYEEPIHHNLTRRIIAHYQYPPNIETNRLAISGLNGIKNSNLQISKLVMPSSLRFNNSNGFYIFNADAY
;
A
#
# COMPACT_ATOMS: atom_id res chain seq x y z
N MET A 1 -11.03 7.14 15.65
CA MET A 1 -9.57 6.85 15.55
C MET A 1 -8.81 8.02 16.11
N ALA A 2 -7.78 7.77 16.91
CA ALA A 2 -6.95 8.82 17.50
C ALA A 2 -6.07 9.48 16.44
N THR A 3 -5.86 10.79 16.55
CA THR A 3 -4.89 11.50 15.70
C THR A 3 -3.45 11.18 16.17
N ALA A 4 -2.47 11.37 15.30
CA ALA A 4 -1.07 11.18 15.65
C ALA A 4 -0.66 12.07 16.83
N ARG A 5 -1.18 13.30 16.89
CA ARG A 5 -0.94 14.24 17.99
C ARG A 5 -1.46 13.71 19.32
N GLU A 6 -2.71 13.25 19.36
CA GLU A 6 -3.32 12.67 20.55
C GLU A 6 -2.55 11.46 21.05
N PHE A 7 -2.19 10.58 20.11
CA PHE A 7 -1.44 9.37 20.38
C PHE A 7 -0.05 9.65 20.98
N VAL A 8 0.70 10.58 20.37
CA VAL A 8 2.01 11.01 20.87
C VAL A 8 1.88 11.70 22.22
N THR A 9 0.90 12.59 22.37
CA THR A 9 0.68 13.32 23.64
C THR A 9 0.35 12.37 24.79
N LEU A 10 -0.47 11.35 24.54
CA LEU A 10 -0.80 10.34 25.55
C LEU A 10 0.44 9.52 25.93
N ALA A 11 1.26 9.11 24.97
CA ALA A 11 2.50 8.38 25.19
C ALA A 11 3.53 9.21 25.99
N MET A 12 3.60 10.53 25.76
CA MET A 12 4.47 11.43 26.52
C MET A 12 4.00 11.60 27.98
N LYS A 13 2.68 11.63 28.20
CA LYS A 13 2.11 11.68 29.57
C LYS A 13 2.40 10.38 30.32
N GLU A 14 2.22 9.22 29.69
CA GLU A 14 2.54 7.91 30.29
C GLU A 14 4.05 7.78 30.57
N ALA A 15 4.90 8.32 29.69
CA ALA A 15 6.34 8.36 29.90
C ALA A 15 6.79 9.28 31.05
N GLY A 16 5.89 10.13 31.55
CA GLY A 16 6.21 11.11 32.60
C GLY A 16 6.99 12.32 32.10
N VAL A 17 7.09 12.53 30.80
CA VAL A 17 7.74 13.72 30.20
C VAL A 17 6.90 14.95 30.40
N ILE A 18 5.58 14.78 30.43
CA ILE A 18 4.60 15.87 30.60
C ILE A 18 3.68 15.54 31.77
N GLY A 19 3.44 16.54 32.62
CA GLY A 19 2.47 16.44 33.72
C GLY A 19 1.03 16.38 33.21
N VAL A 20 0.15 15.84 34.04
CA VAL A 20 -1.30 15.82 33.78
C VAL A 20 -1.80 17.26 33.68
N GLY A 21 -2.50 17.60 32.60
CA GLY A 21 -3.03 18.96 32.35
C GLY A 21 -2.06 19.89 31.62
N GLN A 22 -0.82 19.50 31.40
CA GLN A 22 0.13 20.30 30.62
C GLN A 22 0.02 19.99 29.13
N THR A 23 0.31 20.98 28.29
CA THR A 23 0.43 20.84 26.83
C THR A 23 1.90 20.65 26.45
N PRO A 24 2.24 19.68 25.60
CA PRO A 24 3.61 19.47 25.16
C PRO A 24 4.11 20.63 24.28
N LEU A 25 5.42 20.86 24.29
CA LEU A 25 6.06 21.75 23.35
C LEU A 25 6.00 21.16 21.93
N ALA A 26 5.93 22.03 20.91
CA ALA A 26 5.85 21.60 19.53
C ALA A 26 7.09 20.80 19.08
N GLU A 27 8.26 21.11 19.59
CA GLU A 27 9.51 20.39 19.32
C GLU A 27 9.44 18.97 19.88
N ASP A 28 9.02 18.81 21.13
CA ASP A 28 8.88 17.49 21.76
C ASP A 28 7.89 16.60 21.02
N ILE A 29 6.76 17.17 20.56
CA ILE A 29 5.79 16.42 19.73
C ILE A 29 6.43 15.94 18.44
N ASN A 30 7.20 16.80 17.74
CA ASN A 30 7.85 16.45 16.49
C ASN A 30 8.92 15.35 16.68
N ASP A 31 9.69 15.42 17.77
CA ASP A 31 10.68 14.40 18.08
C ASP A 31 10.02 13.05 18.39
N CYS A 32 9.00 13.04 19.23
CA CYS A 32 8.23 11.84 19.54
C CYS A 32 7.49 11.29 18.31
N PHE A 33 6.97 12.15 17.43
CA PHE A 33 6.39 11.75 16.16
C PHE A 33 7.42 11.10 15.23
N THR A 34 8.64 11.64 15.22
CA THR A 34 9.75 11.03 14.47
C THR A 34 10.10 9.64 15.00
N LEU A 35 10.11 9.45 16.33
CA LEU A 35 10.31 8.14 16.96
C LEU A 35 9.19 7.16 16.59
N LEU A 36 7.93 7.62 16.59
CA LEU A 36 6.78 6.83 16.18
C LEU A 36 6.90 6.39 14.71
N THR A 37 7.19 7.31 13.82
CA THR A 37 7.34 7.03 12.38
C THR A 37 8.47 6.02 12.11
N ARG A 38 9.62 6.20 12.77
CA ARG A 38 10.75 5.24 12.67
C ARG A 38 10.36 3.86 13.21
N MET A 39 9.57 3.80 14.28
CA MET A 39 9.08 2.55 14.85
C MET A 39 8.15 1.83 13.87
N LEU A 40 7.18 2.53 13.30
CA LEU A 40 6.22 1.97 12.35
C LEU A 40 6.92 1.50 11.07
N ASN A 41 7.85 2.28 10.52
CA ASN A 41 8.65 1.89 9.36
C ASN A 41 9.50 0.64 9.62
N PHE A 42 10.04 0.49 10.82
CA PHE A 42 10.75 -0.73 11.21
C PHE A 42 9.82 -1.93 11.33
N TRP A 43 8.62 -1.74 11.90
CA TRP A 43 7.63 -2.80 12.04
C TRP A 43 7.05 -3.24 10.69
N GLN A 44 6.85 -2.31 9.77
CA GLN A 44 6.35 -2.60 8.42
C GLN A 44 7.18 -3.69 7.70
N LYS A 45 8.49 -3.70 7.93
CA LYS A 45 9.40 -4.73 7.38
C LYS A 45 9.23 -6.10 8.02
N LYS A 46 8.55 -6.19 9.15
CA LYS A 46 8.37 -7.47 9.84
C LYS A 46 7.27 -8.30 9.19
N ARG A 47 7.51 -9.63 9.12
CA ARG A 47 6.61 -10.56 8.45
C ARG A 47 5.23 -10.67 9.12
N TRP A 48 5.17 -10.46 10.43
CA TRP A 48 3.95 -10.58 11.22
C TRP A 48 3.03 -9.36 11.13
N LEU A 49 3.48 -8.21 10.63
CA LEU A 49 2.63 -7.05 10.43
C LEU A 49 1.91 -7.15 9.09
N ILE A 50 0.58 -7.34 9.11
CA ILE A 50 -0.26 -7.50 7.91
C ILE A 50 -1.43 -6.51 7.99
N PRO A 51 -1.21 -5.20 7.98
CA PRO A 51 -2.35 -4.32 8.18
C PRO A 51 -3.08 -3.98 6.89
N ASN A 52 -2.41 -3.94 5.75
CA ASN A 52 -3.03 -3.45 4.52
C ASN A 52 -2.40 -4.09 3.28
N LEU A 53 -3.17 -4.92 2.60
CA LEU A 53 -2.83 -5.43 1.27
C LEU A 53 -3.49 -4.54 0.23
N ILE A 54 -2.69 -3.95 -0.62
CA ILE A 54 -3.14 -3.14 -1.74
C ILE A 54 -2.98 -3.96 -3.01
N ASP A 55 -4.02 -4.01 -3.82
CA ASP A 55 -3.97 -4.59 -5.17
C ASP A 55 -3.60 -3.49 -6.16
N VAL A 56 -2.41 -3.60 -6.73
CA VAL A 56 -1.90 -2.66 -7.73
C VAL A 56 -1.98 -3.34 -9.09
N SER A 57 -2.83 -2.81 -9.97
CA SER A 57 -3.05 -3.38 -11.29
C SER A 57 -2.44 -2.52 -12.40
N ALA A 58 -2.06 -3.18 -13.48
CA ALA A 58 -1.64 -2.56 -14.74
C ALA A 58 -1.85 -3.53 -15.91
N ASN A 59 -2.07 -3.00 -17.11
CA ASN A 59 -2.21 -3.82 -18.30
C ASN A 59 -0.84 -4.34 -18.75
N GLY A 60 -0.77 -5.51 -19.42
CA GLY A 60 0.45 -5.94 -20.06
C GLY A 60 0.89 -4.94 -21.16
N ASN A 61 2.18 -4.76 -21.32
CA ASN A 61 2.76 -3.78 -22.25
C ASN A 61 3.88 -4.34 -23.12
N ASN A 62 3.98 -5.66 -23.22
CA ASN A 62 5.05 -6.34 -23.95
C ASN A 62 6.48 -6.01 -23.47
N ALA A 63 6.63 -5.50 -22.25
CA ALA A 63 7.94 -5.22 -21.66
C ALA A 63 8.43 -6.39 -20.81
N ILE A 64 9.74 -6.63 -20.84
CA ILE A 64 10.41 -7.67 -20.03
C ILE A 64 10.32 -7.35 -18.54
N SER A 65 10.40 -6.07 -18.20
CA SER A 65 10.31 -5.59 -16.83
C SER A 65 9.54 -4.28 -16.75
N ASN A 66 8.87 -4.07 -15.65
CA ASN A 66 8.14 -2.86 -15.34
C ASN A 66 8.55 -2.35 -13.96
N LEU A 67 8.65 -1.04 -13.82
CA LEU A 67 8.98 -0.40 -12.55
C LEU A 67 7.76 -0.33 -11.63
N ILE A 68 7.97 -0.60 -10.35
CA ILE A 68 7.01 -0.34 -9.27
C ILE A 68 7.57 0.72 -8.33
N GLY A 69 6.79 1.76 -8.16
CA GLY A 69 7.18 2.91 -7.36
C GLY A 69 6.27 4.10 -7.61
N PRO A 70 6.51 5.19 -6.90
CA PRO A 70 5.75 6.42 -7.09
C PRO A 70 5.85 6.96 -8.52
N GLY A 71 4.70 7.10 -9.20
CA GLY A 71 4.66 7.60 -10.58
C GLY A 71 5.20 6.64 -11.64
N GLN A 72 5.48 5.38 -11.29
CA GLN A 72 5.94 4.35 -12.20
C GLN A 72 4.78 3.54 -12.79
N TYR A 73 5.10 2.57 -13.64
CA TYR A 73 4.10 1.74 -14.32
C TYR A 73 3.12 1.08 -13.34
N TYR A 74 3.63 0.48 -12.27
CA TYR A 74 2.85 0.12 -11.11
C TYR A 74 2.95 1.26 -10.09
N ASN A 75 1.97 2.17 -10.12
CA ASN A 75 1.97 3.35 -9.25
C ASN A 75 1.60 2.97 -7.81
N SER A 76 2.61 2.70 -7.02
CA SER A 76 2.49 2.38 -5.60
C SER A 76 3.76 2.83 -4.88
N LEU A 77 3.76 2.86 -3.55
CA LEU A 77 5.02 2.93 -2.82
C LEU A 77 5.83 1.67 -3.12
N ARG A 78 7.16 1.82 -3.28
CA ARG A 78 8.05 0.68 -3.51
C ARG A 78 7.86 -0.36 -2.39
N PRO A 79 7.33 -1.55 -2.70
CA PRO A 79 7.15 -2.58 -1.68
C PRO A 79 8.49 -3.24 -1.36
N ASP A 80 8.65 -3.72 -0.13
CA ASP A 80 9.79 -4.58 0.21
C ASP A 80 9.64 -5.98 -0.42
N LYS A 81 8.38 -6.42 -0.63
CA LYS A 81 8.04 -7.73 -1.20
C LYS A 81 6.64 -7.70 -1.81
N ILE A 82 6.48 -8.39 -2.93
CA ILE A 82 5.17 -8.73 -3.48
C ILE A 82 4.67 -10.00 -2.76
N GLN A 83 3.47 -9.94 -2.19
CA GLN A 83 2.89 -11.05 -1.43
C GLN A 83 2.33 -12.13 -2.34
N ALA A 84 1.63 -11.72 -3.37
CA ALA A 84 1.08 -12.57 -4.43
C ALA A 84 0.92 -11.75 -5.70
N ALA A 85 0.88 -12.42 -6.83
CA ALA A 85 0.55 -11.81 -8.11
C ALA A 85 -0.41 -12.71 -8.86
N TYR A 86 -1.31 -12.11 -9.61
CA TYR A 86 -2.24 -12.81 -10.49
C TYR A 86 -2.52 -11.96 -11.72
N PHE A 87 -3.13 -12.54 -12.74
CA PHE A 87 -3.56 -11.80 -13.90
C PHE A 87 -4.98 -12.20 -14.30
N LYS A 88 -5.63 -11.32 -15.03
CA LYS A 88 -6.93 -11.53 -15.64
C LYS A 88 -6.80 -11.36 -17.14
N GLN A 89 -7.54 -12.15 -17.90
CA GLN A 89 -7.62 -11.99 -19.35
C GLN A 89 -8.74 -10.99 -19.67
N ARG A 90 -8.41 -9.94 -20.41
CA ARG A 90 -9.36 -8.88 -20.84
C ARG A 90 -10.15 -9.33 -22.08
N THR A 91 -10.82 -10.44 -22.02
CA THR A 91 -11.74 -10.88 -23.09
C THR A 91 -13.13 -10.46 -22.69
N GLY A 92 -13.72 -9.52 -23.41
CA GLY A 92 -15.03 -8.89 -23.37
C GLY A 92 -16.22 -9.54 -22.64
N GLY A 93 -16.07 -9.88 -21.34
CA GLY A 93 -17.13 -10.40 -20.49
C GLY A 93 -16.96 -9.95 -19.06
N SER A 94 -18.07 -9.93 -18.28
CA SER A 94 -18.07 -9.51 -16.87
C SER A 94 -17.33 -10.46 -15.93
N ASP A 95 -17.19 -11.73 -16.30
CA ASP A 95 -16.61 -12.79 -15.48
C ASP A 95 -15.17 -13.09 -15.93
N GLN A 96 -14.22 -12.33 -15.42
CA GLN A 96 -12.81 -12.55 -15.70
C GLN A 96 -12.22 -13.57 -14.71
N VAL A 97 -11.76 -14.70 -15.25
CA VAL A 97 -11.06 -15.71 -14.43
C VAL A 97 -9.69 -15.18 -14.03
N SER A 98 -9.37 -15.27 -12.74
CA SER A 98 -8.07 -14.87 -12.21
C SER A 98 -7.13 -16.08 -12.17
N TYR A 99 -5.91 -15.89 -12.69
CA TYR A 99 -4.87 -16.91 -12.74
C TYR A 99 -3.67 -16.46 -11.92
N PHE A 100 -3.24 -17.28 -10.97
CA PHE A 100 -2.11 -16.97 -10.09
C PHE A 100 -0.78 -17.11 -10.80
N LEU A 101 0.14 -16.20 -10.51
CA LEU A 101 1.52 -16.25 -10.95
C LEU A 101 2.39 -16.90 -9.88
N THR A 102 3.30 -17.77 -10.30
CA THR A 102 4.25 -18.43 -9.41
C THR A 102 5.44 -17.52 -9.14
N PRO A 103 5.83 -17.26 -7.89
CA PRO A 103 7.00 -16.43 -7.59
C PRO A 103 8.30 -17.17 -7.91
N ILE A 104 9.22 -16.48 -8.56
CA ILE A 104 10.63 -16.85 -8.65
C ILE A 104 11.34 -16.17 -7.48
N TRP A 105 12.04 -16.94 -6.66
CA TRP A 105 12.59 -16.43 -5.40
C TRP A 105 14.02 -15.88 -5.51
N SER A 106 14.78 -16.30 -6.53
CA SER A 106 16.15 -15.87 -6.71
C SER A 106 16.39 -15.27 -8.09
N TYR A 107 17.33 -14.34 -8.19
CA TYR A 107 17.79 -13.79 -9.46
C TYR A 107 18.48 -14.85 -10.33
N GLU A 108 19.14 -15.81 -9.70
CA GLU A 108 19.80 -16.93 -10.38
C GLU A 108 18.79 -17.80 -11.13
N ASP A 109 17.63 -18.11 -10.51
CA ASP A 109 16.58 -18.88 -11.16
C ASP A 109 15.96 -18.10 -12.32
N TYR A 110 15.82 -16.78 -12.18
CA TYR A 110 15.36 -15.92 -13.27
C TYR A 110 16.36 -15.90 -14.45
N ILE A 111 17.68 -15.88 -14.18
CA ILE A 111 18.70 -15.91 -15.22
C ILE A 111 18.67 -17.22 -16.03
N ARG A 112 18.35 -18.35 -15.40
CA ARG A 112 18.26 -19.67 -16.05
C ARG A 112 17.19 -19.76 -17.13
N ILE A 113 16.27 -18.81 -17.19
CA ILE A 113 15.26 -18.71 -18.26
C ILE A 113 15.99 -18.36 -19.56
N GLY A 114 16.07 -19.31 -20.49
CA GLY A 114 16.81 -19.14 -21.73
C GLY A 114 16.20 -18.13 -22.69
N LEU A 115 14.87 -18.16 -22.88
CA LEU A 115 14.15 -17.25 -23.78
C LEU A 115 13.31 -16.24 -22.99
N LYS A 116 13.91 -15.11 -22.64
CA LYS A 116 13.26 -14.05 -21.85
C LYS A 116 12.24 -13.24 -22.63
N THR A 117 12.35 -13.22 -23.96
CA THR A 117 11.49 -12.45 -24.86
C THR A 117 10.24 -13.21 -25.32
N LEU A 118 9.96 -14.38 -24.77
CA LEU A 118 8.78 -15.17 -25.12
C LEU A 118 7.50 -14.42 -24.72
N ASN A 119 6.68 -14.05 -25.69
CA ASN A 119 5.34 -13.50 -25.49
C ASN A 119 4.33 -14.64 -25.45
N SER A 120 3.70 -14.85 -24.30
CA SER A 120 2.68 -15.88 -24.10
C SER A 120 1.92 -15.64 -22.82
N TRP A 121 1.14 -16.61 -22.41
CA TRP A 121 0.42 -16.70 -21.15
C TRP A 121 1.39 -16.57 -19.96
N PRO A 122 1.27 -15.52 -19.11
CA PRO A 122 2.18 -15.30 -18.01
C PRO A 122 2.03 -16.40 -16.93
N GLN A 123 3.15 -16.88 -16.40
CA GLN A 123 3.16 -17.98 -15.41
C GLN A 123 3.96 -17.62 -14.16
N PHE A 124 5.03 -16.84 -14.32
CA PHE A 124 5.97 -16.55 -13.25
C PHE A 124 6.17 -15.05 -13.10
N TYR A 125 6.47 -14.64 -11.87
CA TYR A 125 6.95 -13.29 -11.61
C TYR A 125 8.20 -13.32 -10.75
N PHE A 126 9.09 -12.38 -11.00
CA PHE A 126 10.26 -12.11 -10.17
C PHE A 126 10.25 -10.62 -9.78
N TYR A 127 10.55 -10.34 -8.53
CA TYR A 127 10.63 -9.00 -8.01
C TYR A 127 12.05 -8.71 -7.53
N ASP A 128 12.68 -7.72 -8.16
CA ASP A 128 13.95 -7.15 -7.70
C ASP A 128 13.66 -5.87 -6.91
N GLY A 129 13.96 -5.92 -5.61
CA GLY A 129 13.75 -4.80 -4.69
C GLY A 129 14.77 -3.66 -4.84
N ALA A 130 15.22 -3.35 -6.05
CA ALA A 130 16.14 -2.26 -6.33
C ALA A 130 15.68 -0.90 -5.78
N PHE A 131 16.60 0.01 -5.53
CA PHE A 131 16.32 1.37 -5.07
C PHE A 131 16.73 2.37 -6.18
N PRO A 132 15.95 3.44 -6.44
CA PRO A 132 14.77 3.92 -5.73
C PRO A 132 13.46 3.23 -6.10
N TYR A 133 13.37 2.53 -7.22
CA TYR A 133 12.20 1.80 -7.69
C TYR A 133 12.49 0.32 -7.78
N GLY A 134 11.48 -0.52 -7.48
CA GLY A 134 11.58 -1.96 -7.68
C GLY A 134 11.35 -2.34 -9.14
N ASN A 135 11.95 -3.44 -9.58
CA ASN A 135 11.69 -4.02 -10.90
C ASN A 135 10.81 -5.27 -10.76
N VAL A 136 9.75 -5.33 -11.54
CA VAL A 136 8.86 -6.49 -11.64
C VAL A 136 9.07 -7.13 -13.00
N PHE A 137 9.53 -8.36 -13.02
CA PHE A 137 9.69 -9.17 -14.22
C PHE A 137 8.57 -10.20 -14.26
N ILE A 138 7.92 -10.33 -15.39
CA ILE A 138 6.86 -11.33 -15.60
C ILE A 138 7.25 -12.18 -16.81
N TRP A 139 7.18 -13.48 -16.65
CA TRP A 139 7.55 -14.40 -17.71
C TRP A 139 6.53 -15.55 -17.82
N PRO A 140 6.13 -15.91 -19.06
CA PRO A 140 6.30 -15.20 -20.34
C PRO A 140 5.78 -13.76 -20.32
N ILE A 141 6.25 -12.92 -21.25
CA ILE A 141 5.90 -11.50 -21.33
C ILE A 141 4.41 -11.37 -21.66
N PRO A 142 3.63 -10.64 -20.83
CA PRO A 142 2.22 -10.39 -21.06
C PRO A 142 2.00 -9.29 -22.11
N ASN A 143 1.10 -9.52 -23.03
CA ASN A 143 0.61 -8.50 -23.94
C ASN A 143 -0.54 -7.69 -23.32
N GLU A 144 -1.09 -6.72 -24.05
CA GLU A 144 -2.18 -5.84 -23.59
C GLU A 144 -3.51 -6.56 -23.29
N GLN A 145 -3.65 -7.83 -23.67
CA GLN A 145 -4.84 -8.64 -23.38
C GLN A 145 -4.89 -9.09 -21.92
N TYR A 146 -3.79 -8.97 -21.18
CA TYR A 146 -3.71 -9.37 -19.79
C TYR A 146 -3.65 -8.15 -18.87
N GLU A 147 -4.47 -8.15 -17.84
CA GLU A 147 -4.38 -7.22 -16.71
C GLU A 147 -3.65 -7.92 -15.56
N LEU A 148 -2.56 -7.33 -15.14
CA LEU A 148 -1.67 -7.85 -14.11
C LEU A 148 -1.99 -7.21 -12.78
N HIS A 149 -2.08 -8.00 -11.74
CA HIS A 149 -2.39 -7.59 -10.39
C HIS A 149 -1.27 -8.01 -9.43
N LEU A 150 -0.78 -7.07 -8.65
CA LEU A 150 0.27 -7.27 -7.66
C LEU A 150 -0.28 -6.95 -6.27
N LEU A 151 -0.35 -7.94 -5.41
CA LEU A 151 -0.71 -7.74 -4.01
C LEU A 151 0.53 -7.33 -3.21
N VAL A 152 0.58 -6.07 -2.83
CA VAL A 152 1.69 -5.48 -2.08
C VAL A 152 1.23 -5.02 -0.70
N LYS A 153 2.14 -5.01 0.27
CA LYS A 153 1.85 -4.39 1.56
C LYS A 153 1.83 -2.88 1.42
N GLY A 154 0.71 -2.29 1.77
CA GLY A 154 0.58 -0.84 1.87
C GLY A 154 1.41 -0.27 3.03
N PRO A 155 1.71 1.03 2.97
CA PRO A 155 2.40 1.70 4.05
C PRO A 155 1.55 1.71 5.31
N VAL A 156 2.20 1.47 6.44
CA VAL A 156 1.62 1.64 7.77
C VAL A 156 1.96 3.05 8.24
N GLY A 157 0.97 3.82 8.60
CA GLY A 157 1.19 5.18 9.05
C GLY A 157 -0.11 5.96 9.21
N PHE A 158 0.00 7.26 9.11
CA PHE A 158 -1.12 8.17 9.25
C PHE A 158 -1.70 8.52 7.88
N LYS A 159 -3.03 8.62 7.81
CA LYS A 159 -3.75 9.04 6.61
C LYS A 159 -3.60 10.54 6.42
N VAL A 160 -2.66 10.96 5.58
CA VAL A 160 -2.63 12.33 5.09
C VAL A 160 -3.60 12.43 3.91
N VAL A 161 -4.69 13.17 4.09
CA VAL A 161 -5.75 13.37 3.09
C VAL A 161 -5.69 14.79 2.51
N ILE A 162 -6.18 14.96 1.29
CA ILE A 162 -6.32 16.29 0.68
C ILE A 162 -7.43 17.05 1.42
N LEU A 163 -7.15 18.28 1.81
CA LEU A 163 -8.12 19.24 2.36
C LEU A 163 -8.48 20.35 1.38
N GLY A 164 -7.62 20.63 0.42
CA GLY A 164 -7.84 21.69 -0.54
C GLY A 164 -7.15 21.45 -1.87
N THR A 165 -7.82 21.86 -2.93
CA THR A 165 -7.32 21.79 -4.30
C THR A 165 -7.57 23.10 -5.04
N ALA A 166 -6.78 23.38 -6.07
CA ALA A 166 -6.99 24.48 -7.00
C ALA A 166 -6.80 24.01 -8.43
N ILE A 167 -7.64 24.51 -9.35
CA ILE A 167 -7.48 24.25 -10.77
C ILE A 167 -6.26 25.02 -11.25
N GLU A 168 -5.22 24.33 -11.69
CA GLU A 168 -4.02 24.91 -12.28
C GLU A 168 -4.24 25.12 -13.80
N ALA A 169 -4.88 24.15 -14.45
CA ALA A 169 -5.28 24.25 -15.85
C ALA A 169 -6.68 23.65 -16.02
N ALA A 170 -7.58 24.41 -16.63
CA ALA A 170 -8.97 24.02 -16.85
C ALA A 170 -9.14 23.00 -17.98
N GLY A 171 -8.12 22.84 -18.83
CA GLY A 171 -8.19 22.02 -20.04
C GLY A 171 -9.16 22.56 -21.05
N ALA A 172 -9.40 21.82 -22.13
CA ALA A 172 -10.34 22.18 -23.19
C ALA A 172 -10.92 20.94 -23.89
N GLY A 173 -12.06 21.11 -24.54
CA GLY A 173 -12.71 20.09 -25.37
C GLY A 173 -13.52 19.07 -24.58
N TYR A 174 -13.85 19.33 -23.32
CA TYR A 174 -14.67 18.43 -22.49
C TYR A 174 -16.17 18.61 -22.82
N THR A 175 -16.94 17.56 -22.59
CA THR A 175 -18.39 17.63 -22.76
C THR A 175 -19.02 18.34 -21.57
N ASN A 176 -19.90 19.34 -21.86
CA ASN A 176 -20.61 20.10 -20.83
C ASN A 176 -21.47 19.17 -19.96
N GLY A 177 -21.40 19.32 -18.64
CA GLY A 177 -22.17 18.53 -17.69
C GLY A 177 -21.62 18.58 -16.28
N PHE A 178 -22.32 17.90 -15.37
CA PHE A 178 -21.91 17.65 -14.02
C PHE A 178 -21.53 16.16 -13.86
N TYR A 179 -20.33 15.90 -13.38
CA TYR A 179 -19.76 14.57 -13.25
C TYR A 179 -19.35 14.33 -11.78
N PRO A 180 -20.18 13.64 -11.00
CA PRO A 180 -19.89 13.38 -9.59
C PRO A 180 -18.93 12.22 -9.38
N GLY A 181 -18.11 12.31 -8.33
CA GLY A 181 -17.31 11.18 -7.83
C GLY A 181 -16.20 10.71 -8.78
N ILE A 182 -15.69 11.58 -9.65
CA ILE A 182 -14.64 11.21 -10.60
C ILE A 182 -13.32 10.95 -9.89
N ALA A 183 -12.74 9.76 -10.12
CA ALA A 183 -11.43 9.40 -9.58
C ALA A 183 -10.32 10.23 -10.22
N LEU A 184 -9.44 10.76 -9.36
CA LEU A 184 -8.25 11.49 -9.78
C LEU A 184 -7.08 10.53 -10.03
N THR A 185 -6.31 10.82 -11.07
CA THR A 185 -5.06 10.16 -11.40
C THR A 185 -3.88 11.10 -11.21
N ASN A 186 -2.74 10.58 -10.77
CA ASN A 186 -1.57 11.40 -10.52
C ASN A 186 -0.85 11.75 -11.82
N ILE A 187 -0.54 13.04 -12.01
CA ILE A 187 0.51 13.51 -12.91
C ILE A 187 1.83 13.49 -12.16
N SER A 188 1.82 13.91 -10.89
CA SER A 188 2.96 13.85 -9.97
C SER A 188 2.51 13.41 -8.59
N GLY A 189 3.44 12.85 -7.79
CA GLY A 189 3.16 12.39 -6.44
C GLY A 189 2.76 10.92 -6.36
N THR A 190 2.44 10.46 -5.14
CA THR A 190 2.24 9.05 -4.78
C THR A 190 0.89 8.75 -4.16
N GLY A 191 0.06 9.78 -3.98
CA GLY A 191 -1.26 9.63 -3.38
C GLY A 191 -2.21 8.80 -4.24
N GLY A 192 -3.31 8.35 -3.66
CA GLY A 192 -4.35 7.58 -4.35
C GLY A 192 -5.71 7.72 -3.69
N GLY A 193 -6.75 7.37 -4.44
CA GLY A 193 -8.12 7.30 -3.93
C GLY A 193 -8.83 8.64 -3.76
N ALA A 194 -8.28 9.77 -4.26
CA ALA A 194 -9.00 11.03 -4.26
C ALA A 194 -10.07 11.06 -5.36
N THR A 195 -11.21 11.65 -5.02
CA THR A 195 -12.35 11.83 -5.95
C THR A 195 -12.83 13.27 -5.92
N VAL A 196 -13.33 13.75 -7.06
CA VAL A 196 -13.84 15.11 -7.23
C VAL A 196 -15.16 15.10 -7.97
N ASP A 197 -15.98 16.10 -7.68
CA ASP A 197 -17.18 16.44 -8.46
C ASP A 197 -16.81 17.54 -9.45
N ILE A 198 -16.96 17.25 -10.74
CA ILE A 198 -16.53 18.15 -11.82
C ILE A 198 -17.73 18.79 -12.50
N THR A 199 -17.66 20.09 -12.72
CA THR A 199 -18.58 20.83 -13.57
C THR A 199 -17.84 21.33 -14.80
N VAL A 200 -18.36 20.98 -15.99
CA VAL A 200 -17.87 21.44 -17.28
C VAL A 200 -18.85 22.40 -17.89
N ALA A 201 -18.40 23.57 -18.27
CA ALA A 201 -19.18 24.56 -19.00
C ALA A 201 -18.30 25.21 -20.08
N GLY A 202 -18.86 25.38 -21.30
CA GLY A 202 -18.11 25.93 -22.43
C GLY A 202 -16.92 25.06 -22.88
N GLY A 203 -16.97 23.76 -22.63
CA GLY A 203 -15.90 22.83 -23.00
C GLY A 203 -14.65 22.85 -22.08
N ILE A 204 -14.72 23.62 -20.99
CA ILE A 204 -13.64 23.70 -19.98
C ILE A 204 -14.17 23.29 -18.62
N ILE A 205 -13.30 22.81 -17.74
CA ILE A 205 -13.64 22.49 -16.35
C ILE A 205 -13.67 23.80 -15.55
N THR A 206 -14.87 24.17 -15.10
CA THR A 206 -15.10 25.42 -14.35
C THR A 206 -15.06 25.22 -12.84
N SER A 207 -15.37 24.00 -12.38
CA SER A 207 -15.30 23.65 -10.96
C SER A 207 -14.84 22.21 -10.78
N ALA A 208 -14.02 21.99 -9.77
CA ALA A 208 -13.60 20.67 -9.29
C ALA A 208 -13.68 20.67 -7.76
N ALA A 209 -14.82 20.24 -7.24
CA ALA A 209 -15.05 20.17 -5.80
C ALA A 209 -14.55 18.83 -5.26
N LEU A 210 -13.72 18.86 -4.21
CA LEU A 210 -13.21 17.66 -3.59
C LEU A 210 -14.36 16.88 -2.92
N ASN A 211 -14.56 15.63 -3.32
CA ASN A 211 -15.55 14.71 -2.74
C ASN A 211 -14.87 13.77 -1.75
N GLY A 212 -13.76 13.14 -2.15
CA GLY A 212 -12.94 12.29 -1.28
C GLY A 212 -11.47 12.69 -1.34
N GLY A 213 -10.87 12.97 -0.17
CA GLY A 213 -9.49 13.47 -0.10
C GLY A 213 -8.40 12.45 -0.39
N GLY A 214 -8.74 11.16 -0.56
CA GLY A 214 -7.76 10.09 -0.77
C GLY A 214 -6.69 10.02 0.32
N THR A 215 -5.54 9.45 0.01
CA THR A 215 -4.43 9.34 0.98
C THR A 215 -3.07 9.43 0.30
N GLY A 216 -2.04 9.87 1.06
CA GLY A 216 -0.65 9.87 0.61
C GLY A 216 -0.26 11.02 -0.31
N TYR A 217 -1.11 12.02 -0.45
CA TYR A 217 -0.83 13.23 -1.24
C TYR A 217 0.03 14.23 -0.47
N LYS A 218 0.75 15.04 -1.24
CA LYS A 218 1.56 16.16 -0.73
C LYS A 218 1.10 17.46 -1.35
N ILE A 219 1.39 18.56 -0.67
CA ILE A 219 1.19 19.89 -1.23
C ILE A 219 2.01 20.03 -2.53
N ASN A 220 1.41 20.61 -3.55
CA ASN A 220 1.90 20.75 -4.93
C ASN A 220 1.85 19.47 -5.79
N ASP A 221 1.31 18.35 -5.32
CA ASP A 221 0.99 17.23 -6.21
C ASP A 221 0.00 17.68 -7.28
N LYS A 222 0.22 17.21 -8.51
CA LYS A 222 -0.62 17.51 -9.67
C LYS A 222 -1.42 16.27 -10.05
N LEU A 223 -2.70 16.48 -10.21
CA LEU A 223 -3.69 15.45 -10.49
C LEU A 223 -4.43 15.77 -11.77
N THR A 224 -4.92 14.75 -12.43
CA THR A 224 -5.80 14.88 -13.61
C THR A 224 -6.94 13.87 -13.51
N VAL A 225 -7.83 13.89 -14.47
CA VAL A 225 -8.94 12.94 -14.57
C VAL A 225 -8.81 12.10 -15.84
N ASN A 226 -9.41 10.92 -15.81
CA ASN A 226 -9.54 10.12 -17.02
C ASN A 226 -10.63 10.73 -17.91
N ASN A 227 -10.26 11.17 -19.11
CA ASN A 227 -11.14 11.83 -20.08
C ASN A 227 -12.38 10.99 -20.44
N ALA A 228 -12.26 9.66 -20.43
CA ALA A 228 -13.37 8.76 -20.71
C ALA A 228 -14.54 8.92 -19.71
N LEU A 229 -14.26 9.39 -18.49
CA LEU A 229 -15.26 9.58 -17.44
C LEU A 229 -15.99 10.92 -17.53
N ILE A 230 -15.49 11.87 -18.33
CA ILE A 230 -16.02 13.23 -18.49
C ILE A 230 -16.28 13.58 -19.96
N GLY A 231 -16.82 12.61 -20.73
CA GLY A 231 -17.24 12.79 -22.12
C GLY A 231 -16.17 12.50 -23.19
N GLY A 232 -14.97 12.05 -22.82
CA GLY A 232 -14.03 11.34 -23.72
C GLY A 232 -13.18 12.18 -24.67
N THR A 233 -13.37 13.49 -24.80
CA THR A 233 -12.71 14.29 -25.84
C THR A 233 -11.75 15.38 -25.33
N GLY A 234 -11.86 15.79 -24.07
CA GLY A 234 -11.08 16.89 -23.51
C GLY A 234 -9.65 16.50 -23.15
N THR A 235 -8.78 17.50 -23.05
CA THR A 235 -7.38 17.32 -22.62
C THR A 235 -6.88 18.50 -21.79
N GLY A 236 -5.79 18.31 -21.06
CA GLY A 236 -5.03 19.38 -20.41
C GLY A 236 -5.56 19.84 -19.05
N PHE A 237 -6.51 19.12 -18.42
CA PHE A 237 -6.93 19.45 -17.06
C PHE A 237 -5.85 19.09 -16.04
N ILE A 238 -5.52 20.05 -15.16
CA ILE A 238 -4.59 19.87 -14.05
C ILE A 238 -5.20 20.46 -12.78
N LEU A 239 -5.34 19.61 -11.77
CA LEU A 239 -5.75 19.98 -10.41
C LEU A 239 -4.55 19.90 -9.50
N LYS A 240 -4.23 20.98 -8.78
CA LYS A 240 -3.11 21.06 -7.85
C LYS A 240 -3.60 20.92 -6.43
N VAL A 241 -2.91 20.11 -5.64
CA VAL A 241 -3.14 19.99 -4.20
C VAL A 241 -2.56 21.21 -3.51
N THR A 242 -3.41 21.99 -2.83
CA THR A 242 -3.04 23.21 -2.12
C THR A 242 -2.90 23.01 -0.61
N ASN A 243 -3.65 22.07 -0.05
CA ASN A 243 -3.65 21.79 1.36
C ASN A 243 -3.88 20.30 1.63
N VAL A 244 -3.20 19.76 2.64
CA VAL A 244 -3.37 18.39 3.13
C VAL A 244 -3.45 18.40 4.65
N THR A 245 -4.06 17.37 5.24
CA THR A 245 -4.01 17.15 6.68
C THR A 245 -2.55 17.12 7.13
N SER A 246 -2.20 17.82 8.20
CA SER A 246 -0.85 17.69 8.76
C SER A 246 -0.63 16.23 9.19
N SER A 247 0.61 15.76 9.09
CA SER A 247 0.94 14.39 9.51
C SER A 247 0.65 14.13 10.99
N LEU A 248 0.66 15.18 11.81
CA LEU A 248 0.33 15.15 13.24
C LEU A 248 -1.18 15.11 13.50
N ASP A 249 -1.98 15.72 12.64
CA ASP A 249 -3.45 15.77 12.78
C ASP A 249 -4.13 14.68 11.90
N ALA A 250 -3.33 13.86 11.23
CA ALA A 250 -3.81 12.75 10.45
C ALA A 250 -4.25 11.58 11.33
N GLU A 251 -5.33 10.92 10.92
CA GLU A 251 -5.83 9.73 11.60
C GLU A 251 -4.89 8.54 11.42
N PHE A 252 -4.85 7.68 12.42
CA PHE A 252 -4.04 6.47 12.39
C PHE A 252 -4.72 5.40 11.50
N ASN A 253 -3.98 4.92 10.50
CA ASN A 253 -4.50 3.96 9.51
C ASN A 253 -4.19 2.51 9.91
N MET A 254 -4.67 2.11 11.07
CA MET A 254 -4.57 0.72 11.55
C MET A 254 -5.83 0.32 12.31
N PRO A 255 -6.11 -0.99 12.43
CA PRO A 255 -7.17 -1.49 13.29
C PRO A 255 -6.94 -1.05 14.75
N GLU A 256 -8.01 -0.82 15.48
CA GLU A 256 -7.97 -0.35 16.88
C GLU A 256 -7.17 -1.27 17.79
N ASP A 257 -7.18 -2.58 17.53
CA ASP A 257 -6.40 -3.59 18.28
C ASP A 257 -4.89 -3.33 18.27
N TYR A 258 -4.38 -2.52 17.35
CA TYR A 258 -2.97 -2.15 17.25
C TYR A 258 -2.61 -0.91 18.05
N GLU A 259 -3.59 -0.10 18.46
CA GLU A 259 -3.34 1.17 19.13
C GLU A 259 -2.60 0.98 20.46
N GLU A 260 -3.08 0.09 21.32
CA GLU A 260 -2.49 -0.17 22.64
C GLU A 260 -1.04 -0.72 22.56
N PRO A 261 -0.75 -1.76 21.76
CA PRO A 261 0.63 -2.24 21.57
C PRO A 261 1.59 -1.17 21.02
N ILE A 262 1.13 -0.35 20.10
CA ILE A 262 1.94 0.73 19.51
C ILE A 262 2.19 1.81 20.57
N HIS A 263 1.16 2.18 21.33
CA HIS A 263 1.23 3.18 22.40
C HIS A 263 2.31 2.81 23.42
N HIS A 264 2.25 1.64 24.03
CA HIS A 264 3.24 1.22 25.03
C HIS A 264 4.65 1.04 24.47
N ASN A 265 4.79 0.58 23.23
CA ASN A 265 6.11 0.49 22.58
C ASN A 265 6.67 1.89 22.23
N LEU A 266 5.82 2.86 21.88
CA LEU A 266 6.22 4.26 21.71
C LEU A 266 6.66 4.85 23.05
N THR A 267 5.85 4.71 24.10
CA THR A 267 6.16 5.19 25.46
C THR A 267 7.52 4.67 25.93
N ARG A 268 7.80 3.38 25.71
CA ARG A 268 9.11 2.80 26.02
C ARG A 268 10.26 3.48 25.27
N ARG A 269 10.06 3.86 24.01
CA ARG A 269 11.09 4.59 23.23
C ARG A 269 11.25 6.03 23.68
N ILE A 270 10.17 6.67 24.06
CA ILE A 270 10.17 8.03 24.62
C ILE A 270 10.94 8.04 25.95
N ILE A 271 10.66 7.10 26.85
CA ILE A 271 11.39 6.93 28.12
C ILE A 271 12.91 6.79 27.86
N ALA A 272 13.30 5.95 26.89
CA ALA A 272 14.70 5.79 26.52
C ALA A 272 15.32 7.05 25.89
N HIS A 273 14.56 7.81 25.10
CA HIS A 273 15.02 9.01 24.43
C HIS A 273 15.29 10.16 25.44
N TYR A 274 14.38 10.34 26.39
CA TYR A 274 14.50 11.36 27.44
C TYR A 274 15.27 10.89 28.69
N GLN A 275 15.83 9.66 28.65
CA GLN A 275 16.61 9.06 29.72
C GLN A 275 15.89 8.97 31.09
N TYR A 276 14.56 8.81 31.05
CA TYR A 276 13.79 8.53 32.25
C TYR A 276 13.99 7.09 32.74
N PRO A 277 13.79 6.82 34.05
CA PRO A 277 13.85 5.46 34.55
C PRO A 277 12.78 4.57 33.89
N PRO A 278 13.13 3.32 33.50
CA PRO A 278 12.20 2.44 32.82
C PRO A 278 11.05 2.02 33.75
N ASN A 279 9.81 2.16 33.29
CA ASN A 279 8.64 1.64 33.98
C ASN A 279 8.47 0.14 33.64
N ILE A 280 8.49 -0.72 34.69
CA ILE A 280 8.38 -2.17 34.55
C ILE A 280 7.04 -2.56 33.92
N GLU A 281 5.94 -1.89 34.33
CA GLU A 281 4.60 -2.20 33.83
C GLU A 281 4.45 -1.82 32.36
N THR A 282 4.89 -0.63 31.95
CA THR A 282 4.91 -0.22 30.54
C THR A 282 5.73 -1.19 29.67
N ASN A 283 6.86 -1.67 30.19
CA ASN A 283 7.66 -2.68 29.48
C ASN A 283 6.92 -4.02 29.33
N ARG A 284 6.22 -4.47 30.37
CA ARG A 284 5.41 -5.69 30.36
C ARG A 284 4.27 -5.59 29.33
N LEU A 285 3.53 -4.49 29.34
CA LEU A 285 2.43 -4.22 28.41
C LEU A 285 2.93 -4.10 26.96
N ALA A 286 4.05 -3.42 26.72
CA ALA A 286 4.66 -3.31 25.41
C ALA A 286 5.05 -4.69 24.82
N ILE A 287 5.64 -5.57 25.63
CA ILE A 287 6.04 -6.91 25.18
C ILE A 287 4.80 -7.80 24.98
N SER A 288 3.86 -7.78 25.94
CA SER A 288 2.61 -8.55 25.84
C SER A 288 1.80 -8.18 24.61
N GLY A 289 1.56 -6.88 24.39
CA GLY A 289 0.83 -6.39 23.23
C GLY A 289 1.52 -6.74 21.90
N LEU A 290 2.84 -6.61 21.83
CA LEU A 290 3.60 -7.01 20.64
C LEU A 290 3.48 -8.52 20.35
N ASN A 291 3.50 -9.36 21.38
CA ASN A 291 3.32 -10.80 21.25
C ASN A 291 1.89 -11.15 20.85
N GLY A 292 0.88 -10.41 21.35
CA GLY A 292 -0.51 -10.53 20.91
C GLY A 292 -0.64 -10.33 19.42
N ILE A 293 -0.12 -9.21 18.87
CA ILE A 293 -0.12 -8.94 17.42
C ILE A 293 0.60 -10.04 16.64
N LYS A 294 1.77 -10.48 17.13
CA LYS A 294 2.52 -11.55 16.45
C LYS A 294 1.72 -12.83 16.36
N ASN A 295 1.06 -13.22 17.44
CA ASN A 295 0.29 -14.46 17.50
C ASN A 295 -0.97 -14.40 16.65
N SER A 296 -1.70 -13.28 16.65
CA SER A 296 -2.90 -13.11 15.84
C SER A 296 -2.60 -13.10 14.33
N ASN A 297 -1.43 -12.56 13.96
CA ASN A 297 -1.03 -12.46 12.55
C ASN A 297 -0.14 -13.61 12.07
N LEU A 298 0.03 -14.65 12.88
CA LEU A 298 0.85 -15.80 12.49
C LEU A 298 0.12 -16.62 11.42
N GLN A 299 0.53 -16.45 10.17
CA GLN A 299 0.07 -17.33 9.09
C GLN A 299 0.86 -18.62 9.13
N ILE A 300 0.21 -19.69 9.60
CA ILE A 300 0.75 -21.03 9.53
C ILE A 300 0.65 -21.50 8.07
N SER A 301 1.78 -21.58 7.38
CA SER A 301 1.81 -22.18 6.06
C SER A 301 1.43 -23.65 6.17
N LYS A 302 0.37 -24.08 5.48
CA LYS A 302 0.05 -25.51 5.40
C LYS A 302 1.22 -26.22 4.72
N LEU A 303 1.77 -27.23 5.38
CA LEU A 303 2.70 -28.14 4.74
C LEU A 303 1.92 -28.87 3.64
N VAL A 304 2.19 -28.55 2.41
CA VAL A 304 1.65 -29.27 1.27
C VAL A 304 2.70 -30.26 0.81
N MET A 305 2.33 -31.53 0.82
CA MET A 305 3.20 -32.59 0.28
C MET A 305 3.54 -32.25 -1.17
N PRO A 306 4.81 -32.24 -1.56
CA PRO A 306 5.22 -32.00 -2.94
C PRO A 306 4.42 -32.89 -3.91
N SER A 307 4.03 -32.34 -5.06
CA SER A 307 3.23 -33.08 -6.05
C SER A 307 3.89 -34.38 -6.52
N SER A 308 5.22 -34.43 -6.47
CA SER A 308 6.01 -35.64 -6.77
C SER A 308 5.83 -36.75 -5.72
N LEU A 309 5.38 -36.43 -4.50
CA LEU A 309 5.08 -37.40 -3.44
C LEU A 309 3.57 -37.65 -3.28
N ARG A 310 2.73 -36.95 -4.04
CA ARG A 310 1.31 -37.24 -4.14
C ARG A 310 1.14 -38.44 -5.09
N PHE A 311 1.03 -39.61 -4.53
CA PHE A 311 0.65 -40.79 -5.31
C PHE A 311 -0.75 -40.56 -5.87
N ASN A 312 -0.85 -40.50 -7.18
CA ASN A 312 -2.16 -40.52 -7.84
C ASN A 312 -2.74 -41.92 -7.66
N ASN A 313 -3.84 -42.03 -6.94
CA ASN A 313 -4.44 -43.28 -6.48
C ASN A 313 -5.07 -44.11 -7.64
N SER A 314 -4.60 -43.96 -8.87
CA SER A 314 -5.09 -44.75 -10.01
C SER A 314 -4.40 -46.12 -10.18
N ASN A 315 -3.29 -46.38 -9.44
CA ASN A 315 -2.60 -47.69 -9.48
C ASN A 315 -2.25 -48.10 -8.05
N GLY A 316 -3.20 -48.70 -7.35
CA GLY A 316 -3.21 -49.27 -6.02
C GLY A 316 -1.92 -49.89 -5.45
N PHE A 317 -0.86 -49.10 -5.28
CA PHE A 317 0.31 -49.48 -4.51
C PHE A 317 0.34 -48.66 -3.21
N TYR A 318 -0.12 -49.24 -2.11
CA TYR A 318 0.05 -48.74 -0.76
C TYR A 318 1.44 -49.13 -0.25
N ILE A 319 2.36 -48.16 -0.11
CA ILE A 319 3.69 -48.42 0.47
C ILE A 319 3.66 -48.37 2.02
N PHE A 320 2.64 -47.74 2.60
CA PHE A 320 2.45 -47.75 4.06
C PHE A 320 0.96 -47.82 4.44
N ASN A 321 0.53 -48.92 5.00
CA ASN A 321 -0.62 -49.00 5.86
C ASN A 321 -0.22 -48.48 7.25
N ALA A 322 -0.71 -47.27 7.60
CA ALA A 322 -0.47 -46.71 8.95
C ALA A 322 -1.44 -47.24 10.02
N ASP A 323 -2.25 -48.25 9.67
CA ASP A 323 -3.24 -48.85 10.58
C ASP A 323 -2.89 -50.29 10.95
N ALA A 324 -1.70 -50.52 11.51
CA ALA A 324 -1.38 -51.75 12.23
C ALA A 324 -0.45 -51.42 13.39
N TYR A 325 -1.08 -51.17 14.51
CA TYR A 325 -0.80 -51.33 15.94
C TYR A 325 -1.20 -50.13 16.76
#